data_393a19f2ae427dd38297881cb0fd4729
#
_entry.id   393a19f2ae427dd38297881cb0fd4729
#
_cell.length_a   1.000
_cell.length_b   1.000
_cell.length_c   1.000
_cell.angle_alpha   90.00
_cell.angle_beta   90.00
_cell.angle_gamma   90.00
#
_symmetry.space_group_name_H-M   'P 1'
#
loop_
_entity.id
_entity.type
_entity.pdbx_description
1 polymer ?
#
loop_
_entity_poly.entity_id
_entity_poly.type
_entity_poly.pdbx_seq_one_letter_code
_entity_poly.pdbx_strand_id
1 'polypeptide(L)'
;MLRELETTGAAPDEEYRAGREAAGVVTLGRGTLDVSGPKRQDFLHAMLSNDVNGRRPGEGCRAASMSAKGSLLAFVRVLVDTSVVVLETEKERLEPVLHTLERHKVGAPVRFATRPVSVLGLLGPRAGEVLKAAGASSLPEGMDSHHEARVGEQPVRLVRASDLPGDGFVLHAQPEQADAVRQTLEAHGAAAIGREALDALRVEALCPWYGTDVTEDNLLHETGLLNVLHSSSKGCYVGQEVIARLEGRGGNVNKALRGLRLGAPATPGTPVTAGGKEAGWLTTCAVSPRLGPIAMGYVHRSHFAPGSEVEVAGVPARVVLNFDEAGTSA
;
A
#
# COMPACT_ATOMS: atom_id res chain seq x y z
N MET A 1 -0.15 1.80 -14.33
CA MET A 1 -1.48 2.23 -14.83
C MET A 1 -2.49 1.17 -14.43
N LEU A 2 -3.31 1.45 -13.42
CA LEU A 2 -4.24 0.51 -12.76
C LEU A 2 -5.52 0.30 -13.61
N ARG A 3 -5.38 -0.25 -14.81
CA ARG A 3 -6.50 -0.42 -15.76
C ARG A 3 -7.29 -1.73 -15.66
N GLU A 4 -6.97 -2.61 -14.70
CA GLU A 4 -7.55 -3.96 -14.66
C GLU A 4 -8.26 -4.31 -13.33
N LEU A 5 -8.78 -3.32 -12.60
CA LEU A 5 -9.79 -3.65 -11.60
C LEU A 5 -11.11 -3.85 -12.34
N GLU A 6 -11.60 -5.09 -12.31
CA GLU A 6 -12.84 -5.50 -12.96
C GLU A 6 -14.00 -4.61 -12.50
N THR A 7 -14.86 -4.21 -13.44
CA THR A 7 -16.17 -3.65 -13.11
C THR A 7 -17.00 -4.81 -12.57
N THR A 8 -17.37 -4.72 -11.31
CA THR A 8 -18.35 -5.63 -10.72
C THR A 8 -19.74 -5.23 -11.18
N GLY A 9 -20.68 -6.12 -11.17
CA GLY A 9 -22.07 -5.79 -11.52
C GLY A 9 -22.88 -5.14 -10.41
N ALA A 10 -22.29 -4.93 -9.22
CA ALA A 10 -22.92 -4.32 -8.05
C ALA A 10 -22.83 -2.79 -8.07
N ALA A 11 -23.69 -2.11 -7.32
CA ALA A 11 -23.59 -0.65 -7.14
C ALA A 11 -22.37 -0.30 -6.26
N PRO A 12 -21.60 0.76 -6.58
CA PRO A 12 -20.42 1.15 -5.80
C PRO A 12 -20.66 1.31 -4.29
N ASP A 13 -21.85 1.78 -3.90
CA ASP A 13 -22.25 1.91 -2.49
C ASP A 13 -22.40 0.55 -1.78
N GLU A 14 -22.84 -0.48 -2.48
CA GLU A 14 -22.97 -1.83 -1.91
C GLU A 14 -21.59 -2.47 -1.75
N GLU A 15 -20.72 -2.30 -2.73
CA GLU A 15 -19.33 -2.74 -2.68
C GLU A 15 -18.56 -2.05 -1.54
N TYR A 16 -18.73 -0.73 -1.41
CA TYR A 16 -18.14 0.04 -0.31
C TYR A 16 -18.60 -0.47 1.05
N ARG A 17 -19.92 -0.69 1.25
CA ARG A 17 -20.44 -1.25 2.50
C ARG A 17 -19.86 -2.63 2.79
N ALA A 18 -19.77 -3.49 1.78
CA ALA A 18 -19.18 -4.82 1.93
C ALA A 18 -17.73 -4.73 2.43
N GLY A 19 -16.90 -3.91 1.79
CA GLY A 19 -15.51 -3.71 2.20
C GLY A 19 -15.35 -3.04 3.57
N ARG A 20 -16.29 -2.18 3.98
CA ARG A 20 -16.21 -1.45 5.25
C ARG A 20 -16.84 -2.19 6.44
N GLU A 21 -17.93 -2.91 6.24
CA GLU A 21 -18.77 -3.47 7.32
C GLU A 21 -18.76 -4.99 7.36
N ALA A 22 -18.33 -5.64 6.28
CA ALA A 22 -18.29 -7.09 6.14
C ALA A 22 -16.94 -7.58 5.61
N ALA A 23 -16.89 -8.07 4.39
CA ALA A 23 -15.68 -8.48 3.70
C ALA A 23 -15.78 -8.17 2.21
N GLY A 24 -14.75 -7.55 1.65
CA GLY A 24 -14.61 -7.29 0.22
C GLY A 24 -13.37 -7.99 -0.34
N VAL A 25 -13.50 -8.59 -1.53
CA VAL A 25 -12.41 -9.20 -2.27
C VAL A 25 -12.10 -8.42 -3.54
N VAL A 26 -10.81 -8.22 -3.84
CA VAL A 26 -10.35 -7.47 -5.00
C VAL A 26 -9.08 -8.10 -5.58
N THR A 27 -8.92 -8.06 -6.90
CA THR A 27 -7.65 -8.42 -7.55
C THR A 27 -6.72 -7.21 -7.54
N LEU A 28 -5.51 -7.37 -7.01
CA LEU A 28 -4.51 -6.31 -6.94
C LEU A 28 -3.53 -6.41 -8.12
N GLY A 29 -3.17 -5.27 -8.71
CA GLY A 29 -2.18 -5.17 -9.79
C GLY A 29 -0.74 -5.35 -9.30
N ARG A 30 -0.49 -6.40 -8.50
CA ARG A 30 0.80 -6.69 -7.87
C ARG A 30 1.43 -7.95 -8.42
N GLY A 31 2.73 -8.07 -8.24
CA GLY A 31 3.49 -9.26 -8.59
C GLY A 31 4.61 -9.50 -7.61
N THR A 32 5.34 -10.61 -7.79
CA THR A 32 6.38 -11.04 -6.85
C THR A 32 7.72 -11.29 -7.54
N LEU A 33 8.78 -11.04 -6.79
CA LEU A 33 10.16 -11.36 -7.12
C LEU A 33 10.75 -12.21 -5.99
N ASP A 34 11.20 -13.41 -6.32
CA ASP A 34 11.89 -14.29 -5.38
C ASP A 34 13.37 -13.97 -5.33
N VAL A 35 13.89 -13.85 -4.13
CA VAL A 35 15.32 -13.67 -3.86
C VAL A 35 15.84 -14.86 -3.06
N SER A 36 16.73 -15.65 -3.66
CA SER A 36 17.28 -16.87 -3.07
C SER A 36 18.82 -16.75 -2.90
N GLY A 37 19.40 -17.68 -2.17
CA GLY A 37 20.83 -17.75 -1.88
C GLY A 37 21.16 -17.51 -0.41
N PRO A 38 22.38 -17.90 0.04
CA PRO A 38 22.73 -17.90 1.47
C PRO A 38 22.82 -16.50 2.08
N LYS A 39 23.03 -15.46 1.27
CA LYS A 39 23.13 -14.05 1.70
C LYS A 39 21.92 -13.19 1.31
N ARG A 40 20.78 -13.80 1.00
CA ARG A 40 19.60 -13.08 0.52
C ARG A 40 19.07 -12.01 1.48
N GLN A 41 19.02 -12.30 2.78
CA GLN A 41 18.57 -11.34 3.78
C GLN A 41 19.58 -10.20 3.99
N ASP A 42 20.87 -10.52 4.14
CA ASP A 42 21.93 -9.51 4.27
C ASP A 42 21.95 -8.56 3.06
N PHE A 43 21.81 -9.14 1.85
CA PHE A 43 21.76 -8.37 0.61
C PHE A 43 20.55 -7.44 0.59
N LEU A 44 19.34 -7.97 0.84
CA LEU A 44 18.13 -7.17 0.84
C LEU A 44 18.11 -6.14 1.98
N HIS A 45 18.67 -6.47 3.13
CA HIS A 45 18.85 -5.53 4.22
C HIS A 45 19.72 -4.33 3.81
N ALA A 46 20.75 -4.53 3.02
CA ALA A 46 21.58 -3.45 2.47
C ALA A 46 20.90 -2.68 1.31
N MET A 47 19.88 -3.23 0.68
CA MET A 47 19.20 -2.62 -0.48
C MET A 47 17.92 -1.86 -0.12
N LEU A 48 17.23 -2.24 0.96
CA LEU A 48 15.91 -1.75 1.30
C LEU A 48 15.94 -0.91 2.59
N SER A 49 15.00 0.01 2.75
CA SER A 49 14.97 0.99 3.85
C SER A 49 14.58 0.41 5.21
N ASN A 50 13.99 -0.80 5.28
CA ASN A 50 13.55 -1.40 6.55
C ASN A 50 14.44 -2.59 6.98
N ASP A 51 14.29 -3.05 8.20
CA ASP A 51 15.07 -4.16 8.76
C ASP A 51 14.55 -5.50 8.22
N VAL A 52 15.34 -6.13 7.35
CA VAL A 52 15.09 -7.45 6.79
C VAL A 52 15.79 -8.53 7.63
N ASN A 53 16.97 -8.23 8.18
CA ASN A 53 17.77 -9.22 8.93
C ASN A 53 17.12 -9.64 10.25
N GLY A 54 16.33 -8.74 10.87
CA GLY A 54 15.57 -9.04 12.07
C GLY A 54 14.37 -9.95 11.86
N ARG A 55 14.03 -10.31 10.61
CA ARG A 55 12.85 -11.13 10.29
C ARG A 55 13.17 -12.61 10.24
N ARG A 56 12.30 -13.43 10.84
CA ARG A 56 12.35 -14.89 10.81
C ARG A 56 11.43 -15.44 9.71
N PRO A 57 11.60 -16.70 9.30
CA PRO A 57 10.64 -17.35 8.40
C PRO A 57 9.19 -17.23 8.91
N GLY A 58 8.29 -16.82 8.03
CA GLY A 58 6.89 -16.49 8.34
C GLY A 58 6.66 -15.04 8.74
N GLU A 59 7.72 -14.27 8.96
CA GLU A 59 7.63 -12.82 9.24
C GLU A 59 7.92 -12.00 7.99
N GLY A 60 7.45 -10.77 7.98
CA GLY A 60 7.70 -9.82 6.91
C GLY A 60 7.78 -8.39 7.39
N CYS A 61 8.01 -7.48 6.47
CA CYS A 61 7.91 -6.05 6.69
C CYS A 61 7.63 -5.33 5.37
N ARG A 62 7.21 -4.09 5.44
CA ARG A 62 7.21 -3.19 4.29
C ARG A 62 8.49 -2.36 4.27
N ALA A 63 8.96 -2.05 3.07
CA ALA A 63 10.15 -1.23 2.87
C ALA A 63 10.01 -0.37 1.62
N ALA A 64 10.82 0.66 1.51
CA ALA A 64 11.03 1.38 0.27
C ALA A 64 12.27 0.84 -0.45
N SER A 65 12.16 0.62 -1.76
CA SER A 65 13.29 0.52 -2.67
C SER A 65 13.61 1.91 -3.17
N MET A 66 14.88 2.32 -3.10
CA MET A 66 15.31 3.65 -3.48
C MET A 66 16.52 3.62 -4.40
N SER A 67 16.67 4.67 -5.20
CA SER A 67 17.89 4.93 -5.94
C SER A 67 19.01 5.41 -4.99
N ALA A 68 20.27 5.36 -5.44
CA ALA A 68 21.39 5.93 -4.69
C ALA A 68 21.23 7.43 -4.40
N LYS A 69 20.38 8.15 -5.15
CA LYS A 69 20.04 9.56 -4.94
C LYS A 69 18.87 9.77 -3.96
N GLY A 70 18.29 8.68 -3.43
CA GLY A 70 17.17 8.72 -2.49
C GLY A 70 15.79 8.88 -3.13
N SER A 71 15.66 8.82 -4.47
CA SER A 71 14.34 8.78 -5.13
C SER A 71 13.66 7.44 -4.82
N LEU A 72 12.38 7.48 -4.54
CA LEU A 72 11.56 6.28 -4.33
C LEU A 72 11.39 5.54 -5.67
N LEU A 73 11.69 4.26 -5.69
CA LEU A 73 11.53 3.39 -6.88
C LEU A 73 10.29 2.50 -6.77
N ALA A 74 9.99 2.03 -5.57
CA ALA A 74 8.83 1.21 -5.27
C ALA A 74 8.58 1.13 -3.76
N PHE A 75 7.35 0.81 -3.37
CA PHE A 75 7.05 0.20 -2.09
C PHE A 75 7.11 -1.31 -2.23
N VAL A 76 7.77 -1.97 -1.30
CA VAL A 76 7.99 -3.42 -1.36
C VAL A 76 7.53 -4.05 -0.06
N ARG A 77 6.70 -5.10 -0.15
CA ARG A 77 6.48 -6.02 0.96
C ARG A 77 7.52 -7.11 0.89
N VAL A 78 8.23 -7.32 1.97
CA VAL A 78 9.28 -8.34 2.14
C VAL A 78 8.69 -9.47 2.97
N LEU A 79 8.65 -10.67 2.43
CA LEU A 79 8.16 -11.87 3.10
C LEU A 79 9.31 -12.87 3.22
N VAL A 80 9.79 -13.09 4.44
CA VAL A 80 10.93 -13.99 4.69
C VAL A 80 10.43 -15.41 4.84
N ASP A 81 11.00 -16.31 4.03
CA ASP A 81 10.77 -17.74 4.11
C ASP A 81 12.07 -18.50 4.37
N THR A 82 12.00 -19.80 4.65
CA THR A 82 13.15 -20.63 4.98
C THR A 82 14.24 -20.61 3.91
N SER A 83 13.87 -20.67 2.62
CA SER A 83 14.80 -20.78 1.49
C SER A 83 14.82 -19.57 0.57
N VAL A 84 13.82 -18.70 0.67
CA VAL A 84 13.60 -17.56 -0.23
C VAL A 84 13.11 -16.36 0.56
N VAL A 85 13.37 -15.15 0.05
CA VAL A 85 12.64 -13.95 0.46
C VAL A 85 11.82 -13.53 -0.74
N VAL A 86 10.51 -13.36 -0.55
CA VAL A 86 9.60 -12.90 -1.60
C VAL A 86 9.40 -11.39 -1.45
N LEU A 87 9.64 -10.66 -2.51
CA LEU A 87 9.35 -9.24 -2.62
C LEU A 87 8.05 -9.07 -3.41
N GLU A 88 7.04 -8.47 -2.81
CA GLU A 88 5.80 -8.10 -3.50
C GLU A 88 5.79 -6.58 -3.75
N THR A 89 5.42 -6.18 -4.95
CA THR A 89 5.26 -4.77 -5.34
C THR A 89 4.27 -4.67 -6.51
N GLU A 90 3.95 -3.45 -6.94
CA GLU A 90 3.17 -3.22 -8.16
C GLU A 90 3.87 -3.88 -9.37
N LYS A 91 3.09 -4.51 -10.26
CA LYS A 91 3.64 -5.26 -11.43
C LYS A 91 4.61 -4.41 -12.26
N GLU A 92 4.29 -3.15 -12.47
CA GLU A 92 5.11 -2.22 -13.25
C GLU A 92 6.42 -1.84 -12.53
N ARG A 93 6.53 -2.14 -11.24
CA ARG A 93 7.75 -1.89 -10.45
C ARG A 93 8.66 -3.09 -10.31
N LEU A 94 8.22 -4.28 -10.68
CA LEU A 94 9.05 -5.49 -10.59
C LEU A 94 10.35 -5.37 -11.39
N GLU A 95 10.27 -4.93 -12.63
CA GLU A 95 11.45 -4.78 -13.49
C GLU A 95 12.41 -3.68 -13.00
N PRO A 96 11.97 -2.45 -12.68
CA PRO A 96 12.82 -1.44 -12.06
C PRO A 96 13.49 -1.90 -10.75
N VAL A 97 12.76 -2.61 -9.88
CA VAL A 97 13.30 -3.18 -8.64
C VAL A 97 14.35 -4.23 -8.95
N LEU A 98 14.03 -5.20 -9.81
CA LEU A 98 14.97 -6.24 -10.25
C LEU A 98 16.24 -5.64 -10.86
N HIS A 99 16.11 -4.67 -11.75
CA HIS A 99 17.26 -4.00 -12.37
C HIS A 99 18.15 -3.33 -11.31
N THR A 100 17.55 -2.67 -10.32
CA THR A 100 18.30 -2.05 -9.22
C THR A 100 19.03 -3.10 -8.39
N LEU A 101 18.39 -4.21 -8.04
CA LEU A 101 19.00 -5.29 -7.27
C LEU A 101 20.14 -5.98 -8.07
N GLU A 102 19.94 -6.23 -9.36
CA GLU A 102 20.97 -6.84 -10.23
C GLU A 102 22.22 -5.95 -10.35
N ARG A 103 22.04 -4.63 -10.46
CA ARG A 103 23.18 -3.69 -10.51
C ARG A 103 24.05 -3.71 -9.25
N HIS A 104 23.46 -3.99 -8.09
CA HIS A 104 24.14 -4.01 -6.79
C HIS A 104 24.56 -5.41 -6.34
N LYS A 105 24.28 -6.44 -7.12
CA LYS A 105 24.55 -7.84 -6.80
C LYS A 105 26.04 -8.22 -6.82
N VAL A 106 26.93 -7.33 -7.20
CA VAL A 106 28.36 -7.64 -7.44
C VAL A 106 28.96 -8.44 -6.28
N GLY A 107 29.30 -9.72 -6.55
CA GLY A 107 29.88 -10.62 -5.55
C GLY A 107 28.91 -11.22 -4.52
N ALA A 108 27.66 -10.80 -4.48
CA ALA A 108 26.68 -11.38 -3.57
C ALA A 108 26.12 -12.70 -4.12
N PRO A 109 26.12 -13.80 -3.34
CA PRO A 109 25.64 -15.11 -3.80
C PRO A 109 24.10 -15.19 -3.70
N VAL A 110 23.43 -14.31 -4.45
CA VAL A 110 21.95 -14.23 -4.53
C VAL A 110 21.47 -14.46 -5.96
N ARG A 111 20.27 -14.95 -6.11
CA ARG A 111 19.59 -15.16 -7.40
C ARG A 111 18.19 -14.58 -7.32
N PHE A 112 17.71 -14.06 -8.43
CA PHE A 112 16.38 -13.48 -8.58
C PHE A 112 15.56 -14.30 -9.57
N ALA A 113 14.27 -14.48 -9.27
CA ALA A 113 13.32 -15.13 -10.15
C ALA A 113 11.95 -14.50 -10.02
N THR A 114 11.33 -14.13 -11.12
CA THR A 114 9.90 -13.76 -11.15
C THR A 114 9.07 -15.03 -11.31
N ARG A 115 7.96 -15.11 -10.60
CA ARG A 115 6.97 -16.17 -10.80
C ARG A 115 5.62 -15.56 -11.18
N PRO A 116 4.87 -16.21 -12.07
CA PRO A 116 3.48 -15.84 -12.26
C PRO A 116 2.71 -15.95 -10.95
N VAL A 117 2.03 -14.90 -10.57
CA VAL A 117 1.19 -14.84 -9.37
C VAL A 117 0.02 -13.92 -9.61
N SER A 118 -1.15 -14.30 -9.12
CA SER A 118 -2.29 -13.42 -8.93
C SER A 118 -2.36 -13.03 -7.46
N VAL A 119 -2.45 -11.74 -7.20
CA VAL A 119 -2.51 -11.19 -5.85
C VAL A 119 -3.93 -10.70 -5.59
N LEU A 120 -4.59 -11.32 -4.63
CA LEU A 120 -5.94 -10.93 -4.19
C LEU A 120 -5.83 -10.19 -2.86
N GLY A 121 -6.59 -9.12 -2.72
CA GLY A 121 -6.82 -8.44 -1.44
C GLY A 121 -8.17 -8.87 -0.87
N LEU A 122 -8.20 -9.24 0.39
CA LEU A 122 -9.43 -9.45 1.16
C LEU A 122 -9.41 -8.47 2.32
N LEU A 123 -10.40 -7.61 2.42
CA LEU A 123 -10.43 -6.52 3.38
C LEU A 123 -11.78 -6.42 4.08
N GLY A 124 -11.80 -5.73 5.21
CA GLY A 124 -13.00 -5.52 6.03
C GLY A 124 -13.01 -6.34 7.33
N PRO A 125 -13.86 -5.98 8.29
CA PRO A 125 -13.83 -6.52 9.66
C PRO A 125 -14.12 -8.03 9.73
N ARG A 126 -14.80 -8.59 8.74
CA ARG A 126 -15.11 -10.02 8.68
C ARG A 126 -14.18 -10.82 7.75
N ALA A 127 -13.12 -10.23 7.23
CA ALA A 127 -12.18 -10.90 6.33
C ALA A 127 -11.59 -12.18 6.95
N GLY A 128 -11.24 -12.15 8.24
CA GLY A 128 -10.74 -13.32 8.96
C GLY A 128 -11.79 -14.43 9.15
N GLU A 129 -13.06 -14.09 9.33
CA GLU A 129 -14.16 -15.06 9.42
C GLU A 129 -14.37 -15.76 8.05
N VAL A 130 -14.36 -14.99 6.98
CA VAL A 130 -14.48 -15.50 5.61
C VAL A 130 -13.35 -16.47 5.29
N LEU A 131 -12.09 -16.13 5.61
CA LEU A 131 -10.95 -17.03 5.41
C LEU A 131 -11.08 -18.34 6.15
N LYS A 132 -11.49 -18.31 7.42
CA LYS A 132 -11.71 -19.52 8.22
C LYS A 132 -12.84 -20.38 7.64
N ALA A 133 -13.95 -19.76 7.26
CA ALA A 133 -15.07 -20.46 6.61
C ALA A 133 -14.68 -21.05 5.26
N ALA A 134 -13.79 -20.37 4.52
CA ALA A 134 -13.25 -20.81 3.25
C ALA A 134 -12.13 -21.88 3.39
N GLY A 135 -11.82 -22.36 4.60
CA GLY A 135 -10.90 -23.47 4.83
C GLY A 135 -9.51 -23.10 5.36
N ALA A 136 -9.23 -21.84 5.63
CA ALA A 136 -7.95 -21.46 6.24
C ALA A 136 -7.89 -21.94 7.69
N SER A 137 -6.96 -22.84 8.00
CA SER A 137 -6.81 -23.47 9.32
C SER A 137 -6.29 -22.50 10.39
N SER A 138 -5.54 -21.50 9.98
CA SER A 138 -5.00 -20.43 10.84
C SER A 138 -4.89 -19.13 10.05
N LEU A 139 -4.78 -18.01 10.76
CA LEU A 139 -4.55 -16.69 10.17
C LEU A 139 -3.21 -16.13 10.67
N PRO A 140 -2.44 -15.43 9.83
CA PRO A 140 -1.24 -14.73 10.27
C PRO A 140 -1.63 -13.61 11.25
N GLU A 141 -0.96 -13.50 12.39
CA GLU A 141 -1.32 -12.56 13.46
C GLU A 141 -0.56 -11.24 13.38
N GLY A 142 0.74 -11.30 13.10
CA GLY A 142 1.58 -10.10 12.98
C GLY A 142 1.41 -9.40 11.64
N MET A 143 1.50 -8.07 11.61
CA MET A 143 1.50 -7.30 10.36
C MET A 143 2.64 -7.77 9.45
N ASP A 144 2.31 -7.98 8.17
CA ASP A 144 3.16 -8.57 7.13
C ASP A 144 3.70 -9.99 7.47
N SER A 145 3.19 -10.66 8.52
CA SER A 145 3.44 -12.09 8.72
C SER A 145 2.66 -12.92 7.69
N HIS A 146 3.15 -14.11 7.39
CA HIS A 146 2.59 -14.94 6.35
C HIS A 146 2.82 -16.43 6.57
N HIS A 147 1.99 -17.25 5.97
CA HIS A 147 2.20 -18.70 5.87
C HIS A 147 1.44 -19.28 4.67
N GLU A 148 1.76 -20.52 4.31
CA GLU A 148 1.00 -21.27 3.32
C GLU A 148 -0.32 -21.73 3.95
N ALA A 149 -1.43 -21.50 3.24
CA ALA A 149 -2.79 -21.83 3.64
C ALA A 149 -3.57 -22.46 2.48
N ARG A 150 -4.81 -22.83 2.73
CA ARG A 150 -5.74 -23.24 1.68
C ARG A 150 -7.00 -22.39 1.73
N VAL A 151 -7.52 -22.10 0.54
CA VAL A 151 -8.85 -21.52 0.35
C VAL A 151 -9.61 -22.48 -0.55
N GLY A 152 -10.60 -23.18 0.01
CA GLY A 152 -11.14 -24.38 -0.59
C GLY A 152 -10.02 -25.41 -0.83
N GLU A 153 -9.95 -25.91 -2.06
CA GLU A 153 -8.89 -26.84 -2.47
C GLU A 153 -7.59 -26.15 -2.93
N GLN A 154 -7.57 -24.81 -3.04
CA GLN A 154 -6.46 -24.10 -3.65
C GLN A 154 -5.41 -23.70 -2.61
N PRO A 155 -4.12 -24.04 -2.84
CA PRO A 155 -3.04 -23.54 -2.01
C PRO A 155 -2.82 -22.04 -2.28
N VAL A 156 -2.62 -21.27 -1.21
CA VAL A 156 -2.31 -19.84 -1.28
C VAL A 156 -1.28 -19.48 -0.22
N ARG A 157 -0.44 -18.48 -0.50
CA ARG A 157 0.27 -17.79 0.59
C ARG A 157 -0.66 -16.73 1.14
N LEU A 158 -0.96 -16.84 2.41
CA LEU A 158 -1.80 -15.89 3.15
C LEU A 158 -0.91 -14.92 3.92
N VAL A 159 -1.13 -13.63 3.73
CA VAL A 159 -0.34 -12.54 4.34
C VAL A 159 -1.29 -11.61 5.10
N ARG A 160 -0.96 -11.25 6.35
CA ARG A 160 -1.64 -10.17 7.06
C ARG A 160 -1.19 -8.82 6.48
N ALA A 161 -2.07 -8.11 5.81
CA ALA A 161 -1.69 -6.92 5.06
C ALA A 161 -1.78 -5.64 5.90
N SER A 162 -0.72 -4.84 5.89
CA SER A 162 -0.65 -3.53 6.54
C SER A 162 -0.97 -2.36 5.60
N ASP A 163 -1.25 -2.63 4.32
CA ASP A 163 -1.48 -1.64 3.26
C ASP A 163 -2.81 -1.82 2.53
N LEU A 164 -3.74 -2.49 3.18
CA LEU A 164 -5.15 -2.51 2.79
C LEU A 164 -5.99 -1.76 3.83
N PRO A 165 -7.12 -1.17 3.42
CA PRO A 165 -8.04 -0.54 4.35
C PRO A 165 -8.55 -1.51 5.40
N GLY A 166 -8.50 -1.13 6.68
CA GLY A 166 -8.98 -1.96 7.79
C GLY A 166 -8.13 -3.19 8.06
N ASP A 167 -8.74 -4.25 8.58
CA ASP A 167 -8.11 -5.54 8.81
C ASP A 167 -8.10 -6.35 7.52
N GLY A 168 -6.97 -6.31 6.80
CA GLY A 168 -6.85 -6.91 5.49
C GLY A 168 -5.89 -8.09 5.43
N PHE A 169 -6.10 -8.92 4.41
CA PHE A 169 -5.21 -10.00 4.02
C PHE A 169 -4.88 -9.91 2.54
N VAL A 170 -3.68 -10.31 2.19
CA VAL A 170 -3.28 -10.53 0.82
C VAL A 170 -3.09 -12.02 0.59
N LEU A 171 -3.58 -12.51 -0.53
CA LEU A 171 -3.46 -13.91 -0.93
C LEU A 171 -2.66 -13.99 -2.23
N HIS A 172 -1.56 -14.73 -2.23
CA HIS A 172 -0.84 -15.08 -3.45
C HIS A 172 -1.35 -16.42 -3.95
N ALA A 173 -1.96 -16.45 -5.09
CA ALA A 173 -2.45 -17.66 -5.76
C ALA A 173 -1.72 -17.86 -7.11
N GLN A 174 -1.67 -19.08 -7.60
CA GLN A 174 -1.29 -19.31 -8.99
C GLN A 174 -2.34 -18.67 -9.92
N PRO A 175 -1.95 -18.07 -11.05
CA PRO A 175 -2.90 -17.37 -11.92
C PRO A 175 -4.11 -18.21 -12.32
N GLU A 176 -3.88 -19.50 -12.59
CA GLU A 176 -4.92 -20.46 -13.01
C GLU A 176 -5.91 -20.79 -11.88
N GLN A 177 -5.54 -20.52 -10.63
CA GLN A 177 -6.34 -20.81 -9.44
C GLN A 177 -7.02 -19.56 -8.85
N ALA A 178 -6.65 -18.37 -9.31
CA ALA A 178 -7.09 -17.11 -8.73
C ALA A 178 -8.61 -16.94 -8.74
N ASP A 179 -9.27 -17.33 -9.84
CA ASP A 179 -10.73 -17.27 -9.96
C ASP A 179 -11.42 -18.25 -9.00
N ALA A 180 -10.90 -19.46 -8.85
CA ALA A 180 -11.43 -20.43 -7.91
C ALA A 180 -11.27 -19.96 -6.44
N VAL A 181 -10.14 -19.33 -6.12
CA VAL A 181 -9.93 -18.71 -4.80
C VAL A 181 -10.93 -17.58 -4.56
N ARG A 182 -11.11 -16.66 -5.53
CA ARG A 182 -12.07 -15.57 -5.43
C ARG A 182 -13.49 -16.08 -5.24
N GLN A 183 -13.96 -17.00 -6.09
CA GLN A 183 -15.29 -17.59 -5.99
C GLN A 183 -15.52 -18.30 -4.65
N THR A 184 -14.51 -18.98 -4.11
CA THR A 184 -14.60 -19.59 -2.79
C THR A 184 -14.78 -18.53 -1.69
N LEU A 185 -14.04 -17.42 -1.74
CA LEU A 185 -14.21 -16.32 -0.78
C LEU A 185 -15.60 -15.68 -0.90
N GLU A 186 -16.08 -15.49 -2.11
CA GLU A 186 -17.43 -14.95 -2.39
C GLU A 186 -18.53 -15.88 -1.85
N ALA A 187 -18.40 -17.18 -2.08
CA ALA A 187 -19.34 -18.19 -1.56
C ALA A 187 -19.39 -18.22 -0.01
N HIS A 188 -18.35 -17.73 0.67
CA HIS A 188 -18.28 -17.66 2.12
C HIS A 188 -18.49 -16.23 2.68
N GLY A 189 -19.03 -15.32 1.86
CA GLY A 189 -19.53 -14.02 2.31
C GLY A 189 -18.65 -12.82 2.01
N ALA A 190 -17.60 -12.95 1.20
CA ALA A 190 -16.94 -11.79 0.62
C ALA A 190 -17.76 -11.27 -0.58
N ALA A 191 -17.82 -9.96 -0.77
CA ALA A 191 -18.32 -9.36 -1.99
C ALA A 191 -17.15 -8.92 -2.89
N ALA A 192 -17.27 -9.11 -4.20
CA ALA A 192 -16.35 -8.48 -5.13
C ALA A 192 -16.46 -6.95 -5.00
N ILE A 193 -15.31 -6.26 -4.92
CA ILE A 193 -15.27 -4.80 -4.89
C ILE A 193 -14.47 -4.24 -6.06
N GLY A 194 -15.03 -3.24 -6.72
CA GLY A 194 -14.40 -2.55 -7.83
C GLY A 194 -13.55 -1.36 -7.38
N ARG A 195 -13.04 -0.66 -8.38
CA ARG A 195 -12.09 0.45 -8.20
C ARG A 195 -12.64 1.61 -7.38
N GLU A 196 -13.88 2.02 -7.63
CA GLU A 196 -14.49 3.18 -6.96
C GLU A 196 -14.65 2.94 -5.46
N ALA A 197 -15.19 1.78 -5.08
CA ALA A 197 -15.33 1.39 -3.68
C ALA A 197 -13.97 1.25 -3.00
N LEU A 198 -13.01 0.64 -3.65
CA LEU A 198 -11.65 0.48 -3.13
C LEU A 198 -10.95 1.84 -2.94
N ASP A 199 -11.08 2.77 -3.88
CA ASP A 199 -10.49 4.10 -3.75
C ASP A 199 -11.15 4.90 -2.62
N ALA A 200 -12.46 4.81 -2.43
CA ALA A 200 -13.14 5.42 -1.28
C ALA A 200 -12.60 4.87 0.05
N LEU A 201 -12.51 3.55 0.18
CA LEU A 201 -11.97 2.89 1.37
C LEU A 201 -10.49 3.25 1.61
N ARG A 202 -9.68 3.29 0.55
CA ARG A 202 -8.25 3.64 0.62
C ARG A 202 -8.03 5.08 1.06
N VAL A 203 -8.79 6.01 0.48
CA VAL A 203 -8.71 7.43 0.84
C VAL A 203 -9.13 7.62 2.29
N GLU A 204 -10.23 7.01 2.73
CA GLU A 204 -10.66 7.07 4.13
C GLU A 204 -9.60 6.56 5.12
N ALA A 205 -8.90 5.49 4.75
CA ALA A 205 -7.84 4.90 5.56
C ALA A 205 -6.48 5.61 5.40
N LEU A 206 -6.37 6.63 4.55
CA LEU A 206 -5.11 7.26 4.17
C LEU A 206 -4.04 6.24 3.76
N CYS A 207 -4.42 5.32 2.90
CA CYS A 207 -3.63 4.20 2.41
C CYS A 207 -3.06 4.54 1.02
N PRO A 208 -1.93 5.25 0.92
CA PRO A 208 -1.39 5.67 -0.37
C PRO A 208 -0.73 4.49 -1.10
N TRP A 209 -0.90 4.48 -2.42
CA TRP A 209 -0.28 3.50 -3.30
C TRP A 209 0.80 4.12 -4.17
N TYR A 210 1.87 3.35 -4.39
CA TYR A 210 2.92 3.74 -5.32
C TYR A 210 2.38 3.73 -6.76
N GLY A 211 2.79 4.71 -7.55
CA GLY A 211 2.32 4.92 -8.92
C GLY A 211 0.98 5.66 -9.04
N THR A 212 0.25 5.82 -7.93
CA THR A 212 -0.98 6.61 -7.87
C THR A 212 -0.82 7.85 -6.99
N ASP A 213 -0.47 7.64 -5.72
CA ASP A 213 -0.33 8.71 -4.75
C ASP A 213 1.13 9.10 -4.53
N VAL A 214 2.04 8.16 -4.75
CA VAL A 214 3.48 8.33 -4.54
C VAL A 214 4.23 7.92 -5.80
N THR A 215 5.19 8.74 -6.21
CA THR A 215 6.06 8.49 -7.37
C THR A 215 7.53 8.68 -7.00
N GLU A 216 8.42 8.56 -7.96
CA GLU A 216 9.85 8.83 -7.81
C GLU A 216 10.19 10.29 -7.49
N ASP A 217 9.26 11.21 -7.70
CA ASP A 217 9.38 12.65 -7.39
C ASP A 217 9.11 12.96 -5.91
N ASN A 218 8.74 11.96 -5.13
CA ASN A 218 8.43 12.12 -3.72
C ASN A 218 9.57 11.63 -2.83
N LEU A 219 9.75 12.31 -1.70
CA LEU A 219 10.59 11.83 -0.62
C LEU A 219 9.78 10.93 0.33
N LEU A 220 10.43 9.93 0.93
CA LEU A 220 9.74 9.02 1.85
C LEU A 220 9.08 9.78 3.03
N HIS A 221 9.69 10.86 3.52
CA HIS A 221 9.14 11.73 4.56
C HIS A 221 7.83 12.44 4.16
N GLU A 222 7.62 12.64 2.86
CA GLU A 222 6.43 13.31 2.35
C GLU A 222 5.20 12.39 2.29
N THR A 223 5.40 11.08 2.31
CA THR A 223 4.36 10.08 2.03
C THR A 223 3.45 9.75 3.22
N GLY A 224 3.84 10.12 4.44
CA GLY A 224 3.18 9.67 5.66
C GLY A 224 3.51 8.24 6.09
N LEU A 225 4.32 7.51 5.31
CA LEU A 225 4.65 6.09 5.54
C LEU A 225 6.06 5.85 6.12
N LEU A 226 6.78 6.91 6.56
CA LEU A 226 8.15 6.77 7.05
C LEU A 226 8.26 5.69 8.14
N ASN A 227 7.41 5.71 9.15
CA ASN A 227 7.46 4.78 10.28
C ASN A 227 7.12 3.32 9.89
N VAL A 228 6.47 3.10 8.75
CA VAL A 228 6.12 1.77 8.24
C VAL A 228 7.20 1.22 7.32
N LEU A 229 7.76 2.08 6.48
CA LEU A 229 8.67 1.70 5.41
C LEU A 229 10.15 1.84 5.79
N HIS A 230 10.48 2.41 6.94
CA HIS A 230 11.85 2.70 7.35
C HIS A 230 12.13 2.21 8.77
N SER A 231 13.36 1.73 8.98
CA SER A 231 13.90 1.43 10.31
C SER A 231 15.08 2.36 10.59
N SER A 232 14.93 3.19 11.61
CA SER A 232 16.00 4.12 12.06
C SER A 232 17.15 3.42 12.78
N SER A 233 16.95 2.18 13.25
CA SER A 233 17.92 1.39 14.01
C SER A 233 18.77 0.45 13.14
N LYS A 234 18.43 0.28 11.86
CA LYS A 234 19.19 -0.61 10.97
C LYS A 234 20.48 0.05 10.46
N GLY A 235 21.40 -0.77 9.95
CA GLY A 235 22.64 -0.32 9.29
C GLY A 235 22.41 0.36 7.92
N CYS A 236 23.51 0.62 7.22
CA CYS A 236 23.49 1.33 5.94
C CYS A 236 22.70 0.60 4.85
N TYR A 237 22.02 1.36 4.00
CA TYR A 237 21.28 0.86 2.83
C TYR A 237 21.29 1.90 1.69
N VAL A 238 20.92 1.46 0.49
CA VAL A 238 20.93 2.32 -0.71
C VAL A 238 19.91 3.45 -0.56
N GLY A 239 20.36 4.71 -0.77
CA GLY A 239 19.51 5.90 -0.71
C GLY A 239 19.31 6.51 0.69
N GLN A 240 19.89 5.92 1.74
CA GLN A 240 19.70 6.41 3.12
C GLN A 240 20.18 7.84 3.38
N GLU A 241 21.14 8.37 2.59
CA GLU A 241 21.73 9.67 2.84
C GLU A 241 20.70 10.80 2.87
N VAL A 242 19.71 10.74 1.98
CA VAL A 242 18.63 11.75 1.95
C VAL A 242 17.77 11.66 3.20
N ILE A 243 17.43 10.44 3.65
CA ILE A 243 16.63 10.21 4.86
C ILE A 243 17.41 10.72 6.09
N ALA A 244 18.64 10.29 6.26
CA ALA A 244 19.47 10.72 7.39
C ALA A 244 19.68 12.24 7.41
N ARG A 245 19.85 12.89 6.25
CA ARG A 245 19.98 14.35 6.14
C ARG A 245 18.69 15.07 6.55
N LEU A 246 17.53 14.54 6.17
CA LEU A 246 16.23 15.10 6.57
C LEU A 246 15.99 14.91 8.07
N GLU A 247 16.22 13.72 8.61
CA GLU A 247 16.10 13.44 10.05
C GLU A 247 17.02 14.34 10.87
N GLY A 248 18.27 14.53 10.44
CA GLY A 248 19.23 15.44 11.08
C GLY A 248 18.82 16.93 11.06
N ARG A 249 17.82 17.28 10.23
CA ARG A 249 17.19 18.61 10.15
C ARG A 249 15.79 18.67 10.75
N GLY A 250 15.42 17.67 11.56
CA GLY A 250 14.11 17.57 12.22
C GLY A 250 12.99 17.02 11.36
N GLY A 251 13.30 16.33 10.24
CA GLY A 251 12.31 15.69 9.39
C GLY A 251 11.42 16.63 8.58
N ASN A 252 11.77 17.91 8.52
CA ASN A 252 10.93 18.93 7.88
C ASN A 252 10.93 18.78 6.35
N VAL A 253 9.74 18.64 5.78
CA VAL A 253 9.50 18.60 4.33
C VAL A 253 8.71 19.82 3.88
N ASN A 254 8.78 20.17 2.59
CA ASN A 254 8.06 21.31 2.03
C ASN A 254 6.60 20.98 1.71
N LYS A 255 6.27 19.72 1.50
CA LYS A 255 4.93 19.21 1.23
C LYS A 255 4.76 17.86 1.92
N ALA A 256 3.53 17.47 2.18
CA ALA A 256 3.22 16.14 2.70
C ALA A 256 1.88 15.65 2.17
N LEU A 257 1.75 14.34 1.99
CA LEU A 257 0.49 13.70 1.64
C LEU A 257 -0.49 13.83 2.81
N ARG A 258 -1.70 14.26 2.50
CA ARG A 258 -2.78 14.50 3.47
C ARG A 258 -4.11 14.01 2.93
N GLY A 259 -5.04 13.72 3.82
CA GLY A 259 -6.45 13.64 3.48
C GLY A 259 -7.05 15.03 3.32
N LEU A 260 -8.03 15.15 2.44
CA LEU A 260 -8.82 16.35 2.25
C LEU A 260 -10.30 16.00 2.23
N ARG A 261 -11.11 16.69 3.05
CA ARG A 261 -12.56 16.74 2.89
C ARG A 261 -12.87 17.83 1.88
N LEU A 262 -13.57 17.47 0.81
CA LEU A 262 -13.87 18.39 -0.29
C LEU A 262 -15.31 18.87 -0.21
N GLY A 263 -15.55 20.13 -0.60
CA GLY A 263 -16.90 20.66 -0.73
C GLY A 263 -17.64 20.22 -1.99
N ALA A 264 -16.90 19.70 -3.00
CA ALA A 264 -17.47 19.15 -4.22
C ALA A 264 -16.54 18.04 -4.76
N PRO A 265 -17.06 17.10 -5.61
CA PRO A 265 -16.23 16.11 -6.28
C PRO A 265 -15.13 16.77 -7.13
N ALA A 266 -13.94 16.17 -7.15
CA ALA A 266 -12.80 16.62 -7.91
C ALA A 266 -12.10 15.44 -8.59
N THR A 267 -11.11 15.72 -9.44
CA THR A 267 -10.32 14.71 -10.16
C THR A 267 -8.86 14.73 -9.72
N PRO A 268 -8.13 13.61 -9.83
CA PRO A 268 -6.69 13.58 -9.61
C PRO A 268 -5.96 14.66 -10.46
N GLY A 269 -4.93 15.27 -9.88
CA GLY A 269 -4.18 16.36 -10.51
C GLY A 269 -4.80 17.75 -10.32
N THR A 270 -6.02 17.86 -9.77
CA THR A 270 -6.62 19.18 -9.48
C THR A 270 -5.74 19.94 -8.49
N PRO A 271 -5.37 21.21 -8.77
CA PRO A 271 -4.59 22.03 -7.86
C PRO A 271 -5.34 22.30 -6.56
N VAL A 272 -4.60 22.27 -5.46
CA VAL A 272 -5.03 22.81 -4.16
C VAL A 272 -4.50 24.22 -4.03
N THR A 273 -5.35 25.18 -3.68
CA THR A 273 -4.98 26.59 -3.53
C THR A 273 -5.29 27.10 -2.12
N ALA A 274 -4.59 28.16 -1.70
CA ALA A 274 -4.85 28.86 -0.46
C ALA A 274 -4.56 30.35 -0.67
N GLY A 275 -5.56 31.20 -0.45
CA GLY A 275 -5.45 32.65 -0.71
C GLY A 275 -5.07 32.98 -2.16
N GLY A 276 -5.58 32.19 -3.10
CA GLY A 276 -5.31 32.36 -4.55
C GLY A 276 -3.92 31.89 -5.03
N LYS A 277 -3.11 31.26 -4.15
CA LYS A 277 -1.80 30.70 -4.50
C LYS A 277 -1.85 29.18 -4.49
N GLU A 278 -1.04 28.55 -5.35
CA GLU A 278 -0.88 27.10 -5.34
C GLU A 278 -0.32 26.62 -4.00
N ALA A 279 -0.99 25.66 -3.39
CA ALA A 279 -0.66 25.05 -2.13
C ALA A 279 -0.51 23.52 -2.21
N GLY A 280 -0.68 22.94 -3.41
CA GLY A 280 -0.54 21.51 -3.63
C GLY A 280 -1.39 20.97 -4.77
N TRP A 281 -1.61 19.65 -4.79
CA TRP A 281 -2.44 18.96 -5.79
C TRP A 281 -3.03 17.66 -5.23
N LEU A 282 -4.14 17.22 -5.80
CA LEU A 282 -4.80 15.96 -5.45
C LEU A 282 -4.15 14.77 -6.18
N THR A 283 -4.07 13.62 -5.52
CA THR A 283 -3.54 12.36 -6.10
C THR A 283 -4.64 11.33 -6.33
N THR A 284 -5.47 11.05 -5.34
CA THR A 284 -6.64 10.19 -5.45
C THR A 284 -7.87 10.93 -4.96
N CYS A 285 -8.94 10.88 -5.73
CA CYS A 285 -10.24 11.46 -5.39
C CYS A 285 -11.29 10.36 -5.36
N ALA A 286 -12.21 10.43 -4.40
CA ALA A 286 -13.33 9.50 -4.26
C ALA A 286 -14.56 10.22 -3.71
N VAL A 287 -15.73 9.61 -3.92
CA VAL A 287 -16.96 9.99 -3.21
C VAL A 287 -17.25 8.86 -2.23
N SER A 288 -17.02 9.12 -0.95
CA SER A 288 -17.36 8.17 0.10
C SER A 288 -18.84 8.23 0.40
N PRO A 289 -19.55 7.10 0.45
CA PRO A 289 -20.96 7.08 0.89
C PRO A 289 -21.17 7.63 2.30
N ARG A 290 -20.13 7.56 3.14
CA ARG A 290 -20.17 8.06 4.54
C ARG A 290 -19.77 9.53 4.68
N LEU A 291 -18.78 9.98 3.92
CA LEU A 291 -18.10 11.26 4.12
C LEU A 291 -18.35 12.28 3.01
N GLY A 292 -19.00 11.87 1.92
CA GLY A 292 -19.10 12.68 0.71
C GLY A 292 -17.76 12.74 -0.07
N PRO A 293 -17.49 13.83 -0.79
CA PRO A 293 -16.27 13.97 -1.56
C PRO A 293 -15.03 14.05 -0.66
N ILE A 294 -14.07 13.20 -0.92
CA ILE A 294 -12.79 13.10 -0.21
C ILE A 294 -11.63 12.91 -1.19
N ALA A 295 -10.42 13.26 -0.75
CA ALA A 295 -9.22 13.03 -1.55
C ALA A 295 -8.00 12.75 -0.68
N MET A 296 -6.97 12.17 -1.28
CA MET A 296 -5.57 12.31 -0.86
C MET A 296 -4.87 13.30 -1.80
N GLY A 297 -3.91 14.04 -1.26
CA GLY A 297 -3.12 14.98 -2.05
C GLY A 297 -1.91 15.51 -1.30
N TYR A 298 -0.96 16.05 -2.03
CA TYR A 298 0.17 16.76 -1.45
C TYR A 298 -0.23 18.18 -1.12
N VAL A 299 0.03 18.60 0.11
CA VAL A 299 -0.23 19.95 0.60
C VAL A 299 1.07 20.56 1.09
N HIS A 300 1.31 21.84 0.72
CA HIS A 300 2.49 22.58 1.15
C HIS A 300 2.49 22.79 2.67
N ARG A 301 3.68 22.83 3.28
CA ARG A 301 3.91 22.88 4.73
C ARG A 301 3.17 24.00 5.46
N SER A 302 2.91 25.12 4.80
CA SER A 302 2.15 26.23 5.40
C SER A 302 0.67 25.91 5.63
N HIS A 303 0.14 24.83 4.99
CA HIS A 303 -1.27 24.46 5.01
C HIS A 303 -1.52 22.98 5.32
N PHE A 304 -0.49 22.15 5.59
CA PHE A 304 -0.68 20.73 5.82
C PHE A 304 -1.08 20.35 7.26
N ALA A 305 -1.24 21.31 8.16
CA ALA A 305 -1.75 21.05 9.50
C ALA A 305 -3.23 20.61 9.43
N PRO A 306 -3.66 19.66 10.28
CA PRO A 306 -5.07 19.26 10.32
C PRO A 306 -5.95 20.46 10.65
N GLY A 307 -7.11 20.55 9.99
CA GLY A 307 -8.03 21.66 10.11
C GLY A 307 -7.74 22.85 9.20
N SER A 308 -6.59 22.90 8.53
CA SER A 308 -6.28 23.98 7.58
C SER A 308 -7.31 24.04 6.46
N GLU A 309 -7.78 25.26 6.18
CA GLU A 309 -8.70 25.53 5.08
C GLU A 309 -7.89 25.82 3.81
N VAL A 310 -8.32 25.20 2.74
CA VAL A 310 -7.76 25.32 1.38
C VAL A 310 -8.91 25.32 0.39
N GLU A 311 -8.62 25.50 -0.88
CA GLU A 311 -9.61 25.46 -1.95
C GLU A 311 -9.19 24.44 -3.01
N VAL A 312 -10.18 23.73 -3.56
CA VAL A 312 -10.01 22.82 -4.69
C VAL A 312 -10.99 23.24 -5.78
N ALA A 313 -10.49 23.64 -6.95
CA ALA A 313 -11.30 24.19 -8.02
C ALA A 313 -12.21 25.36 -7.57
N GLY A 314 -11.74 26.21 -6.64
CA GLY A 314 -12.50 27.35 -6.11
C GLY A 314 -13.56 26.96 -5.06
N VAL A 315 -13.63 25.70 -4.64
CA VAL A 315 -14.55 25.23 -3.60
C VAL A 315 -13.78 24.96 -2.31
N PRO A 316 -14.29 25.38 -1.13
CA PRO A 316 -13.63 25.13 0.14
C PRO A 316 -13.37 23.65 0.39
N ALA A 317 -12.20 23.37 0.93
CA ALA A 317 -11.76 22.04 1.35
C ALA A 317 -10.99 22.13 2.67
N ARG A 318 -10.94 21.03 3.45
CA ARG A 318 -10.26 20.98 4.73
C ARG A 318 -9.28 19.84 4.77
N VAL A 319 -8.05 20.12 5.23
CA VAL A 319 -6.99 19.14 5.44
C VAL A 319 -7.25 18.31 6.68
N VAL A 320 -7.05 16.98 6.59
CA VAL A 320 -7.20 16.03 7.69
C VAL A 320 -6.01 15.06 7.75
N LEU A 321 -5.71 14.57 8.96
CA LEU A 321 -4.78 13.45 9.19
C LEU A 321 -5.52 12.13 9.45
N ASN A 322 -6.80 12.22 9.76
CA ASN A 322 -7.69 11.09 9.98
C ASN A 322 -9.11 11.53 9.62
N PHE A 323 -9.81 10.72 8.84
CA PHE A 323 -11.20 10.99 8.46
C PHE A 323 -12.21 10.60 9.55
N ASP A 324 -11.81 9.80 10.55
CA ASP A 324 -12.68 9.40 11.67
C ASP A 324 -12.65 10.42 12.83
N GLU A 325 -11.69 11.34 12.85
CA GLU A 325 -11.78 12.47 13.77
C GLU A 325 -13.01 13.28 13.42
N ALA A 326 -14.01 13.22 14.31
CA ALA A 326 -15.20 14.04 14.22
C ALA A 326 -14.75 15.49 14.08
N GLY A 327 -15.15 16.12 12.99
CA GLY A 327 -14.94 17.56 12.86
C GLY A 327 -15.51 18.22 14.10
N THR A 328 -14.66 18.78 14.92
CA THR A 328 -15.08 19.78 15.90
C THR A 328 -15.75 20.87 15.08
N SER A 329 -17.08 20.74 14.95
CA SER A 329 -17.93 21.82 14.48
C SER A 329 -17.73 22.97 15.45
N ALA A 330 -17.15 24.05 14.95
CA ALA A 330 -17.21 25.33 15.61
C ALA A 330 -18.64 25.87 15.55
#